data_802e0c4c7b1522c3461c14f3dab9bade
#
_entry.id   802e0c4c7b1522c3461c14f3dab9bade
#
_cell.length_a   1.000
_cell.length_b   1.000
_cell.length_c   1.000
_cell.angle_alpha   90.00
_cell.angle_beta   90.00
_cell.angle_gamma   90.00
#
_symmetry.space_group_name_H-M   'P 1'
#
loop_
_entity.id
_entity.type
_entity.pdbx_description
1 polymer ?
#
loop_
_entity_poly.entity_id
_entity_poly.type
_entity_poly.pdbx_seq_one_letter_code
_entity_poly.pdbx_strand_id
1 'polypeptide(L)'
;MSKKELKMDTVLEKQWEVYALKYAERRDRTRKESFIFDDHSHEAHTIDYFIWVLKSDKDIIIVDTGYDYDEAKRRNRPIQRSPSEALKAINIDANQVTDVIITHLHYDHAGGLIEFPNAKFHLQETEMAYATGPCMCHETIKMPFTGEHVCQMVKNVFSGRVVFYNGIGAIQPGITTHLIGGHSRGLQSVRVKTEKGYMCLASDATHFYKNFLTGK
;
A
#
# COMPACT_ATOMS: atom_id res chain seq x y z
N MET A 1 -1.20 -45.87 -23.22
CA MET A 1 -0.88 -44.47 -22.94
C MET A 1 -1.75 -44.02 -21.77
N SER A 2 -1.16 -44.00 -20.58
CA SER A 2 -1.88 -43.65 -19.33
C SER A 2 -2.05 -42.12 -19.24
N LYS A 3 -3.29 -41.68 -19.18
CA LYS A 3 -3.62 -40.29 -18.79
C LYS A 3 -3.28 -40.14 -17.31
N LYS A 4 -2.13 -39.55 -17.00
CA LYS A 4 -1.88 -38.95 -15.69
C LYS A 4 -2.81 -37.76 -15.58
N GLU A 5 -3.96 -37.93 -14.93
CA GLU A 5 -4.74 -36.84 -14.40
C GLU A 5 -3.83 -36.04 -13.45
N LEU A 6 -3.48 -34.80 -13.82
CA LEU A 6 -2.98 -33.86 -12.88
C LEU A 6 -4.09 -33.67 -11.83
N LYS A 7 -3.94 -34.34 -10.70
CA LYS A 7 -4.60 -33.89 -9.47
C LYS A 7 -4.05 -32.49 -9.21
N MET A 8 -4.82 -31.49 -9.58
CA MET A 8 -4.73 -30.18 -8.98
C MET A 8 -5.10 -30.40 -7.51
N ASP A 9 -4.09 -30.71 -6.69
CA ASP A 9 -4.24 -30.62 -5.26
C ASP A 9 -4.78 -29.22 -5.00
N THR A 10 -6.03 -29.15 -4.56
CA THR A 10 -6.58 -27.98 -3.90
C THR A 10 -5.73 -27.80 -2.65
N VAL A 11 -4.57 -27.16 -2.80
CA VAL A 11 -3.88 -26.50 -1.69
C VAL A 11 -4.95 -25.57 -1.15
N LEU A 12 -5.48 -25.91 0.02
CA LEU A 12 -6.45 -25.04 0.71
C LEU A 12 -5.79 -23.67 0.75
N GLU A 13 -6.28 -22.75 -0.09
CA GLU A 13 -5.73 -21.42 -0.16
C GLU A 13 -5.80 -20.84 1.24
N LYS A 14 -4.64 -20.50 1.78
CA LYS A 14 -4.52 -19.93 3.10
C LYS A 14 -5.44 -18.72 3.21
N GLN A 15 -6.23 -18.69 4.29
CA GLN A 15 -7.15 -17.59 4.57
C GLN A 15 -6.48 -16.57 5.49
N TRP A 16 -6.83 -15.32 5.30
CA TRP A 16 -6.25 -14.19 6.00
C TRP A 16 -7.34 -13.30 6.61
N GLU A 17 -7.10 -12.86 7.81
CA GLU A 17 -7.82 -11.75 8.42
C GLU A 17 -7.21 -10.43 7.93
N VAL A 18 -8.04 -9.42 7.70
CA VAL A 18 -7.61 -8.10 7.20
C VAL A 18 -8.02 -7.04 8.21
N TYR A 19 -7.04 -6.30 8.70
CA TYR A 19 -7.24 -5.20 9.64
C TYR A 19 -6.83 -3.88 8.99
N ALA A 20 -7.70 -2.86 9.10
CA ALA A 20 -7.40 -1.48 8.73
C ALA A 20 -6.98 -0.71 9.97
N LEU A 21 -5.76 -0.23 10.03
CA LEU A 21 -5.24 0.56 11.15
C LEU A 21 -5.15 2.03 10.75
N LYS A 22 -6.08 2.83 11.24
CA LYS A 22 -6.04 4.28 11.05
C LYS A 22 -4.87 4.87 11.82
N TYR A 23 -4.02 5.64 11.13
CA TYR A 23 -2.88 6.32 11.74
C TYR A 23 -2.95 7.85 11.59
N ALA A 24 -3.71 8.36 10.62
CA ALA A 24 -3.87 9.79 10.38
C ALA A 24 -5.25 10.12 9.81
N GLU A 25 -5.57 11.42 9.81
CA GLU A 25 -6.73 11.96 9.10
C GLU A 25 -6.43 13.36 8.58
N ARG A 26 -7.08 13.74 7.50
CA ARG A 26 -7.02 15.10 6.96
C ARG A 26 -8.44 15.68 6.88
N ARG A 27 -8.70 16.72 7.68
CA ARG A 27 -10.01 17.36 7.81
C ARG A 27 -10.14 18.63 6.97
N ASP A 28 -9.01 19.27 6.63
CA ASP A 28 -8.92 20.51 5.85
C ASP A 28 -9.12 20.31 4.35
N ARG A 29 -10.09 19.48 3.98
CA ARG A 29 -10.42 19.10 2.59
C ARG A 29 -11.88 19.37 2.28
N THR A 30 -12.12 19.57 1.00
CA THR A 30 -13.48 19.62 0.45
C THR A 30 -13.69 18.52 -0.59
N ARG A 31 -14.93 18.30 -0.95
CA ARG A 31 -15.33 17.24 -1.90
C ARG A 31 -14.68 17.39 -3.28
N LYS A 32 -14.35 18.64 -3.71
CA LYS A 32 -13.63 18.89 -4.97
C LYS A 32 -12.27 18.21 -5.08
N GLU A 33 -11.64 17.86 -3.94
CA GLU A 33 -10.35 17.14 -3.92
C GLU A 33 -10.51 15.64 -4.08
N SER A 34 -11.75 15.15 -4.06
CA SER A 34 -12.07 13.70 -4.13
C SER A 34 -12.94 13.34 -5.33
N PHE A 35 -13.74 14.29 -5.82
CA PHE A 35 -14.74 14.03 -6.86
C PHE A 35 -14.69 15.10 -7.94
N ILE A 36 -14.74 14.67 -9.20
CA ILE A 36 -14.92 15.56 -10.36
C ILE A 36 -16.43 15.76 -10.61
N PHE A 37 -16.82 16.92 -11.12
CA PHE A 37 -18.21 17.26 -11.45
C PHE A 37 -19.20 17.02 -10.29
N ASP A 38 -18.79 17.39 -9.08
CA ASP A 38 -19.61 17.22 -7.88
C ASP A 38 -20.35 18.52 -7.53
N ASP A 39 -21.69 18.45 -7.44
CA ASP A 39 -22.55 19.59 -7.16
C ASP A 39 -22.32 20.16 -5.74
N HIS A 40 -21.77 19.33 -4.84
CA HIS A 40 -21.45 19.70 -3.44
C HIS A 40 -19.94 19.92 -3.23
N SER A 41 -19.23 20.40 -4.25
CA SER A 41 -17.77 20.48 -4.29
C SER A 41 -17.12 21.22 -3.12
N HIS A 42 -17.83 22.19 -2.51
CA HIS A 42 -17.34 23.01 -1.40
C HIS A 42 -17.58 22.42 -0.01
N GLU A 43 -18.38 21.36 0.10
CA GLU A 43 -18.63 20.72 1.39
C GLU A 43 -17.36 20.04 1.92
N ALA A 44 -17.22 20.06 3.27
CA ALA A 44 -16.11 19.39 3.95
C ALA A 44 -16.10 17.89 3.64
N HIS A 45 -14.92 17.35 3.40
CA HIS A 45 -14.74 15.94 3.07
C HIS A 45 -13.43 15.39 3.63
N THR A 46 -13.50 14.83 4.81
CA THR A 46 -12.34 14.23 5.49
C THR A 46 -11.87 12.98 4.77
N ILE A 47 -10.56 12.76 4.75
CA ILE A 47 -9.94 11.51 4.35
C ILE A 47 -9.15 10.93 5.53
N ASP A 48 -9.28 9.64 5.75
CA ASP A 48 -8.54 8.87 6.73
C ASP A 48 -7.40 8.12 6.05
N TYR A 49 -6.28 8.00 6.76
CA TYR A 49 -5.10 7.26 6.28
C TYR A 49 -4.94 5.97 7.06
N PHE A 50 -4.72 4.88 6.34
CA PHE A 50 -4.61 3.54 6.90
C PHE A 50 -3.33 2.86 6.44
N ILE A 51 -2.79 2.02 7.30
CA ILE A 51 -1.99 0.86 6.91
C ILE A 51 -2.85 -0.39 7.10
N TRP A 52 -2.52 -1.46 6.40
CA TRP A 52 -3.29 -2.69 6.50
C TRP A 52 -2.44 -3.82 7.05
N VAL A 53 -3.06 -4.68 7.84
CA VAL A 53 -2.43 -5.90 8.37
C VAL A 53 -3.19 -7.09 7.83
N LEU A 54 -2.46 -7.99 7.18
CA LEU A 54 -2.93 -9.29 6.76
C LEU A 54 -2.37 -10.32 7.73
N LYS A 55 -3.24 -10.99 8.46
CA LYS A 55 -2.86 -11.94 9.50
C LYS A 55 -3.46 -13.32 9.22
N SER A 56 -2.65 -14.36 9.36
CA SER A 56 -3.10 -15.75 9.30
C SER A 56 -2.20 -16.59 10.22
N ASP A 57 -2.79 -17.32 11.17
CA ASP A 57 -2.07 -18.14 12.15
C ASP A 57 -0.81 -17.45 12.69
N LYS A 58 0.36 -17.77 12.09
CA LYS A 58 1.68 -17.26 12.49
C LYS A 58 2.23 -16.17 11.57
N ASP A 59 1.59 -15.92 10.43
CA ASP A 59 2.12 -15.03 9.43
C ASP A 59 1.42 -13.67 9.49
N ILE A 60 2.23 -12.63 9.37
CA ILE A 60 1.80 -11.23 9.36
C ILE A 60 2.46 -10.56 8.16
N ILE A 61 1.63 -9.93 7.32
CA ILE A 61 2.09 -9.10 6.20
C ILE A 61 1.46 -7.72 6.37
N ILE A 62 2.26 -6.69 6.16
CA ILE A 62 1.78 -5.31 6.20
C ILE A 62 1.58 -4.81 4.77
N VAL A 63 0.56 -4.00 4.55
CA VAL A 63 0.37 -3.29 3.28
C VAL A 63 0.45 -1.80 3.56
N ASP A 64 1.44 -1.18 2.93
CA ASP A 64 1.90 0.19 3.09
C ASP A 64 2.46 0.52 4.49
N THR A 65 3.22 1.59 4.57
CA THR A 65 3.93 1.97 5.80
C THR A 65 3.54 3.35 6.33
N GLY A 66 2.56 4.00 5.68
CA GLY A 66 2.17 5.36 6.08
C GLY A 66 3.27 6.40 5.85
N TYR A 67 3.25 7.46 6.64
CA TYR A 67 4.29 8.50 6.66
C TYR A 67 4.75 8.81 8.08
N ASP A 68 5.96 9.38 8.18
CA ASP A 68 6.63 9.70 9.43
C ASP A 68 6.23 11.09 9.97
N TYR A 69 6.74 11.43 11.17
CA TYR A 69 6.49 12.71 11.82
C TYR A 69 7.12 13.90 11.07
N ASP A 70 8.25 13.71 10.40
CA ASP A 70 8.90 14.77 9.64
C ASP A 70 8.07 15.13 8.41
N GLU A 71 7.56 14.14 7.72
CA GLU A 71 6.66 14.33 6.58
C GLU A 71 5.32 14.94 7.02
N ALA A 72 4.79 14.49 8.16
CA ALA A 72 3.58 15.05 8.77
C ALA A 72 3.73 16.56 9.01
N LYS A 73 4.85 16.97 9.58
CA LYS A 73 5.19 18.40 9.84
C LYS A 73 5.39 19.16 8.53
N ARG A 74 6.15 18.61 7.59
CA ARG A 74 6.47 19.25 6.30
C ARG A 74 5.22 19.55 5.49
N ARG A 75 4.25 18.63 5.49
CA ARG A 75 2.99 18.75 4.74
C ARG A 75 1.84 19.36 5.53
N ASN A 76 2.05 19.72 6.81
CA ASN A 76 1.00 20.12 7.72
C ASN A 76 -0.16 19.09 7.76
N ARG A 77 0.20 17.81 7.89
CA ARG A 77 -0.73 16.65 7.94
C ARG A 77 -0.45 15.85 9.19
N PRO A 78 -0.99 16.24 10.35
CA PRO A 78 -0.67 15.60 11.61
C PRO A 78 -1.09 14.12 11.62
N ILE A 79 -0.21 13.27 12.15
CA ILE A 79 -0.53 11.87 12.43
C ILE A 79 -0.98 11.73 13.88
N GLN A 80 -1.90 10.80 14.13
CA GLN A 80 -2.40 10.50 15.46
C GLN A 80 -1.45 9.56 16.21
N ARG A 81 -0.78 8.69 15.45
CA ARG A 81 0.21 7.72 15.91
C ARG A 81 1.08 7.29 14.73
N SER A 82 2.29 6.84 14.97
CA SER A 82 3.07 6.25 13.89
C SER A 82 2.48 4.90 13.45
N PRO A 83 2.81 4.41 12.24
CA PRO A 83 2.41 3.07 11.81
C PRO A 83 2.84 1.95 12.76
N SER A 84 4.07 2.00 13.30
CA SER A 84 4.53 1.02 14.28
C SER A 84 3.79 1.11 15.62
N GLU A 85 3.40 2.31 16.06
CA GLU A 85 2.54 2.49 17.24
C GLU A 85 1.13 1.92 16.99
N ALA A 86 0.59 2.08 15.76
CA ALA A 86 -0.69 1.48 15.40
C ALA A 86 -0.63 -0.06 15.46
N LEU A 87 0.48 -0.66 15.02
CA LEU A 87 0.70 -2.12 15.11
C LEU A 87 0.77 -2.60 16.57
N LYS A 88 1.44 -1.85 17.45
CA LYS A 88 1.51 -2.18 18.89
C LYS A 88 0.12 -2.26 19.55
N ALA A 89 -0.84 -1.43 19.09
CA ALA A 89 -2.20 -1.45 19.61
C ALA A 89 -2.93 -2.78 19.37
N ILE A 90 -2.46 -3.60 18.42
CA ILE A 90 -2.95 -4.97 18.16
C ILE A 90 -1.90 -6.04 18.46
N ASN A 91 -0.94 -5.72 19.33
CA ASN A 91 0.14 -6.61 19.79
C ASN A 91 1.04 -7.14 18.67
N ILE A 92 1.32 -6.32 17.66
CA ILE A 92 2.29 -6.62 16.60
C ILE A 92 3.51 -5.72 16.79
N ASP A 93 4.69 -6.35 16.85
CA ASP A 93 5.98 -5.65 16.83
C ASP A 93 6.47 -5.53 15.37
N ALA A 94 6.68 -4.29 14.90
CA ALA A 94 7.18 -4.02 13.56
C ALA A 94 8.53 -4.70 13.28
N ASN A 95 9.37 -4.94 14.30
CA ASN A 95 10.63 -5.68 14.15
C ASN A 95 10.44 -7.16 13.81
N GLN A 96 9.26 -7.73 14.06
CA GLN A 96 8.95 -9.12 13.73
C GLN A 96 8.30 -9.27 12.35
N VAL A 97 7.95 -8.18 11.70
CA VAL A 97 7.37 -8.19 10.36
C VAL A 97 8.45 -8.53 9.33
N THR A 98 8.22 -9.57 8.55
CA THR A 98 9.15 -10.07 7.54
C THR A 98 8.81 -9.65 6.13
N ASP A 99 7.56 -9.26 5.88
CA ASP A 99 7.06 -8.94 4.55
C ASP A 99 6.15 -7.69 4.59
N VAL A 100 6.45 -6.72 3.75
CA VAL A 100 5.67 -5.49 3.57
C VAL A 100 5.39 -5.31 2.09
N ILE A 101 4.13 -5.20 1.72
CA ILE A 101 3.71 -4.86 0.36
C ILE A 101 3.60 -3.35 0.28
N ILE A 102 4.35 -2.72 -0.63
CA ILE A 102 4.24 -1.30 -0.93
C ILE A 102 3.38 -1.15 -2.18
N THR A 103 2.23 -0.54 -2.03
CA THR A 103 1.30 -0.36 -3.16
C THR A 103 1.86 0.60 -4.19
N HIS A 104 2.50 1.68 -3.75
CA HIS A 104 3.26 2.64 -4.57
C HIS A 104 4.14 3.54 -3.68
N LEU A 105 4.99 4.38 -4.27
CA LEU A 105 6.03 5.13 -3.55
C LEU A 105 5.63 6.57 -3.19
N HIS A 106 4.34 6.92 -3.13
CA HIS A 106 3.93 8.18 -2.57
C HIS A 106 4.21 8.24 -1.06
N TYR A 107 4.34 9.48 -0.53
CA TYR A 107 4.79 9.75 0.82
C TYR A 107 3.97 9.03 1.90
N ASP A 108 2.66 8.87 1.69
CA ASP A 108 1.69 8.31 2.64
C ASP A 108 1.55 6.78 2.55
N HIS A 109 2.30 6.15 1.66
CA HIS A 109 2.38 4.69 1.51
C HIS A 109 3.78 4.15 1.81
N ALA A 110 4.83 4.92 1.54
CA ALA A 110 6.21 4.48 1.67
C ALA A 110 7.04 5.34 2.64
N GLY A 111 6.42 6.11 3.53
CA GLY A 111 7.11 7.01 4.44
C GLY A 111 7.66 6.34 5.70
N GLY A 112 7.13 5.19 6.10
CA GLY A 112 7.54 4.47 7.30
C GLY A 112 8.44 3.26 7.05
N LEU A 113 9.13 3.17 5.91
CA LEU A 113 9.99 2.01 5.56
C LEU A 113 11.02 1.65 6.62
N ILE A 114 11.57 2.65 7.32
CA ILE A 114 12.57 2.49 8.37
C ILE A 114 12.02 1.78 9.61
N GLU A 115 10.72 1.83 9.83
CA GLU A 115 10.06 1.20 10.98
C GLU A 115 10.02 -0.34 10.86
N PHE A 116 10.36 -0.89 9.68
CA PHE A 116 10.34 -2.34 9.38
C PHE A 116 11.76 -2.84 9.02
N PRO A 117 12.69 -2.88 9.98
CA PRO A 117 14.10 -3.15 9.70
C PRO A 117 14.39 -4.55 9.17
N ASN A 118 13.54 -5.52 9.46
CA ASN A 118 13.71 -6.93 9.08
C ASN A 118 12.84 -7.35 7.89
N ALA A 119 12.03 -6.45 7.35
CA ALA A 119 11.11 -6.76 6.28
C ALA A 119 11.76 -6.80 4.89
N LYS A 120 11.23 -7.67 4.04
CA LYS A 120 11.31 -7.56 2.58
C LYS A 120 10.15 -6.73 2.07
N PHE A 121 10.44 -5.86 1.12
CA PHE A 121 9.46 -4.98 0.50
C PHE A 121 9.07 -5.50 -0.88
N HIS A 122 7.77 -5.68 -1.12
CA HIS A 122 7.21 -6.18 -2.38
C HIS A 122 6.71 -5.00 -3.21
N LEU A 123 7.35 -4.75 -4.36
CA LEU A 123 7.14 -3.55 -5.17
C LEU A 123 7.09 -3.89 -6.66
N GLN A 124 6.37 -3.12 -7.45
CA GLN A 124 6.42 -3.20 -8.91
C GLN A 124 7.70 -2.54 -9.47
N GLU A 125 8.35 -3.20 -10.44
CA GLU A 125 9.53 -2.65 -11.15
C GLU A 125 9.25 -1.26 -11.73
N THR A 126 8.07 -1.12 -12.33
CA THR A 126 7.62 0.12 -12.95
C THR A 126 7.47 1.26 -11.96
N GLU A 127 7.16 0.99 -10.69
CA GLU A 127 7.08 2.01 -9.65
C GLU A 127 8.46 2.55 -9.29
N MET A 128 9.43 1.65 -9.08
CA MET A 128 10.80 2.07 -8.79
C MET A 128 11.40 2.86 -9.95
N ALA A 129 11.22 2.38 -11.20
CA ALA A 129 11.69 3.08 -12.39
C ALA A 129 11.02 4.46 -12.56
N TYR A 130 9.75 4.59 -12.21
CA TYR A 130 9.02 5.86 -12.24
C TYR A 130 9.53 6.84 -11.19
N ALA A 131 9.65 6.41 -9.94
CA ALA A 131 10.08 7.24 -8.81
C ALA A 131 11.54 7.71 -8.90
N THR A 132 12.36 7.07 -9.74
CA THR A 132 13.78 7.44 -9.97
C THR A 132 14.05 7.93 -11.39
N GLY A 133 13.02 8.01 -12.22
CA GLY A 133 13.12 8.36 -13.62
C GLY A 133 12.91 9.86 -13.92
N PRO A 134 12.97 10.24 -15.20
CA PRO A 134 12.88 11.64 -15.62
C PRO A 134 11.55 12.32 -15.30
N CYS A 135 10.49 11.57 -15.07
CA CYS A 135 9.19 12.12 -14.64
C CYS A 135 9.31 12.92 -13.33
N MET A 136 10.24 12.54 -12.44
CA MET A 136 10.48 13.25 -11.17
C MET A 136 11.13 14.64 -11.35
N CYS A 137 11.49 15.04 -12.57
CA CYS A 137 11.89 16.41 -12.88
C CYS A 137 10.70 17.38 -13.00
N HIS A 138 9.45 16.87 -13.06
CA HIS A 138 8.23 17.66 -13.16
C HIS A 138 7.61 17.90 -11.77
N GLU A 139 7.46 19.15 -11.36
CA GLU A 139 7.00 19.55 -10.02
C GLU A 139 5.66 18.90 -9.63
N THR A 140 4.67 18.91 -10.53
CA THR A 140 3.35 18.33 -10.27
C THR A 140 3.42 16.83 -10.05
N ILE A 141 4.26 16.12 -10.81
CA ILE A 141 4.37 14.66 -10.74
C ILE A 141 5.15 14.22 -9.49
N LYS A 142 6.22 14.94 -9.16
CA LYS A 142 7.02 14.59 -7.97
C LYS A 142 6.39 15.01 -6.64
N MET A 143 5.40 15.90 -6.65
CA MET A 143 4.79 16.48 -5.44
C MET A 143 4.32 15.42 -4.42
N PRO A 144 3.70 14.30 -4.80
CA PRO A 144 3.31 13.26 -3.84
C PRO A 144 4.46 12.33 -3.41
N PHE A 145 5.63 12.44 -4.04
CA PHE A 145 6.82 11.68 -3.62
C PHE A 145 7.64 12.46 -2.60
N THR A 146 8.41 11.74 -1.79
CA THR A 146 9.43 12.31 -0.90
C THR A 146 10.76 11.65 -1.24
N GLY A 147 11.75 12.47 -1.59
CA GLY A 147 13.04 11.99 -2.09
C GLY A 147 13.75 11.06 -1.08
N GLU A 148 13.67 11.37 0.21
CA GLU A 148 14.23 10.58 1.30
C GLU A 148 13.62 9.18 1.37
N HIS A 149 12.29 9.06 1.17
CA HIS A 149 11.60 7.76 1.15
C HIS A 149 12.02 6.92 -0.07
N VAL A 150 12.14 7.54 -1.24
CA VAL A 150 12.63 6.89 -2.46
C VAL A 150 14.09 6.46 -2.27
N CYS A 151 14.95 7.30 -1.71
CA CYS A 151 16.33 6.96 -1.38
C CYS A 151 16.41 5.80 -0.38
N GLN A 152 15.52 5.75 0.62
CA GLN A 152 15.44 4.62 1.55
C GLN A 152 15.06 3.33 0.82
N MET A 153 14.11 3.38 -0.12
CA MET A 153 13.77 2.21 -0.95
C MET A 153 14.96 1.78 -1.81
N VAL A 154 15.72 2.70 -2.41
CA VAL A 154 16.96 2.38 -3.13
C VAL A 154 17.95 1.66 -2.21
N LYS A 155 18.16 2.14 -0.98
CA LYS A 155 19.03 1.45 -0.01
C LYS A 155 18.53 0.02 0.28
N ASN A 156 17.22 -0.16 0.38
CA ASN A 156 16.62 -1.48 0.57
C ASN A 156 16.84 -2.40 -0.63
N VAL A 157 16.84 -1.88 -1.86
CA VAL A 157 17.23 -2.64 -3.07
C VAL A 157 18.66 -3.15 -2.95
N PHE A 158 19.61 -2.26 -2.65
CA PHE A 158 21.03 -2.63 -2.54
C PHE A 158 21.34 -3.56 -1.36
N SER A 159 20.50 -3.55 -0.32
CA SER A 159 20.62 -4.50 0.80
C SER A 159 19.89 -5.84 0.56
N GLY A 160 19.33 -6.07 -0.63
CA GLY A 160 18.63 -7.30 -0.98
C GLY A 160 17.28 -7.47 -0.31
N ARG A 161 16.68 -6.37 0.17
CA ARG A 161 15.40 -6.37 0.88
C ARG A 161 14.20 -5.98 0.01
N VAL A 162 14.34 -5.92 -1.31
CA VAL A 162 13.22 -5.64 -2.23
C VAL A 162 13.01 -6.82 -3.15
N VAL A 163 11.76 -7.24 -3.27
CA VAL A 163 11.29 -8.23 -4.24
C VAL A 163 10.48 -7.50 -5.29
N PHE A 164 10.97 -7.52 -6.52
CA PHE A 164 10.31 -6.86 -7.64
C PHE A 164 9.33 -7.77 -8.36
N TYR A 165 8.24 -7.18 -8.84
CA TYR A 165 7.23 -7.80 -9.68
C TYR A 165 7.01 -6.99 -10.95
N ASN A 166 6.57 -7.68 -12.00
CA ASN A 166 6.16 -7.06 -13.26
C ASN A 166 4.78 -7.62 -13.63
N GLY A 167 3.73 -6.93 -13.16
CA GLY A 167 2.36 -7.37 -13.35
C GLY A 167 1.77 -8.06 -12.11
N ILE A 168 1.56 -9.38 -12.17
CA ILE A 168 1.00 -10.15 -11.05
C ILE A 168 2.15 -10.70 -10.19
N GLY A 169 2.08 -10.45 -8.89
CA GLY A 169 3.00 -11.00 -7.88
C GLY A 169 2.30 -11.99 -6.96
N ALA A 170 2.86 -13.16 -6.76
CA ALA A 170 2.44 -14.10 -5.72
C ALA A 170 3.29 -13.85 -4.46
N ILE A 171 2.66 -13.38 -3.39
CA ILE A 171 3.36 -13.05 -2.13
C ILE A 171 3.39 -14.27 -1.21
N GLN A 172 2.21 -14.78 -0.90
CA GLN A 172 1.97 -15.94 -0.06
C GLN A 172 0.72 -16.66 -0.59
N PRO A 173 0.49 -17.94 -0.25
CA PRO A 173 -0.79 -18.59 -0.55
C PRO A 173 -1.96 -17.74 -0.07
N GLY A 174 -2.87 -17.39 -0.98
CA GLY A 174 -4.02 -16.53 -0.71
C GLY A 174 -3.75 -15.02 -0.82
N ILE A 175 -2.52 -14.58 -1.11
CA ILE A 175 -2.19 -13.15 -1.33
C ILE A 175 -1.46 -12.97 -2.66
N THR A 176 -2.03 -12.13 -3.51
CA THR A 176 -1.41 -11.71 -4.78
C THR A 176 -1.48 -10.20 -4.94
N THR A 177 -0.48 -9.63 -5.63
CA THR A 177 -0.49 -8.23 -6.06
C THR A 177 -0.75 -8.14 -7.56
N HIS A 178 -1.36 -7.05 -7.99
CA HIS A 178 -1.74 -6.82 -9.37
C HIS A 178 -1.39 -5.40 -9.76
N LEU A 179 -0.58 -5.23 -10.81
CA LEU A 179 -0.27 -3.92 -11.37
C LEU A 179 -1.54 -3.28 -11.93
N ILE A 180 -1.86 -2.08 -11.47
CA ILE A 180 -2.98 -1.26 -11.93
C ILE A 180 -2.47 -0.05 -12.72
N GLY A 181 -1.49 0.65 -12.17
CA GLY A 181 -1.02 1.92 -12.72
C GLY A 181 -2.00 3.07 -12.52
N GLY A 182 -1.85 4.13 -13.30
CA GLY A 182 -2.72 5.30 -13.31
C GLY A 182 -2.30 6.36 -12.31
N HIS A 183 -2.69 6.27 -11.06
CA HIS A 183 -2.36 7.20 -9.99
C HIS A 183 -0.83 7.37 -9.78
N SER A 184 -0.11 6.26 -9.79
CA SER A 184 1.32 6.21 -10.06
C SER A 184 1.57 5.12 -11.11
N ARG A 185 2.74 5.12 -11.77
CA ARG A 185 2.97 4.21 -12.90
C ARG A 185 2.97 2.75 -12.47
N GLY A 186 3.46 2.45 -11.28
CA GLY A 186 3.56 1.11 -10.73
C GLY A 186 2.60 0.83 -9.59
N LEU A 187 1.53 1.63 -9.43
CA LEU A 187 0.51 1.35 -8.42
C LEU A 187 0.00 -0.09 -8.58
N GLN A 188 0.00 -0.83 -7.47
CA GLN A 188 -0.53 -2.18 -7.39
C GLN A 188 -1.64 -2.30 -6.34
N SER A 189 -2.65 -3.10 -6.62
CA SER A 189 -3.64 -3.56 -5.66
C SER A 189 -3.22 -4.88 -5.04
N VAL A 190 -3.79 -5.20 -3.87
CA VAL A 190 -3.54 -6.47 -3.16
C VAL A 190 -4.85 -7.26 -3.10
N ARG A 191 -4.84 -8.49 -3.64
CA ARG A 191 -5.95 -9.42 -3.54
C ARG A 191 -5.66 -10.41 -2.42
N VAL A 192 -6.60 -10.52 -1.49
CA VAL A 192 -6.46 -11.32 -0.26
C VAL A 192 -7.58 -12.33 -0.16
N LYS A 193 -7.26 -13.60 0.04
CA LYS A 193 -8.25 -14.65 0.33
C LYS A 193 -8.66 -14.56 1.79
N THR A 194 -9.93 -14.30 2.04
CA THR A 194 -10.51 -14.30 3.39
C THR A 194 -11.51 -15.46 3.54
N GLU A 195 -11.99 -15.68 4.75
CA GLU A 195 -13.07 -16.66 5.01
C GLU A 195 -14.32 -16.39 4.15
N LYS A 196 -14.64 -15.11 3.91
CA LYS A 196 -15.83 -14.67 3.16
C LYS A 196 -15.62 -14.57 1.64
N GLY A 197 -14.45 -14.96 1.13
CA GLY A 197 -14.09 -14.82 -0.27
C GLY A 197 -12.85 -13.96 -0.47
N TYR A 198 -12.71 -13.35 -1.66
CA TYR A 198 -11.59 -12.47 -1.96
C TYR A 198 -11.92 -11.02 -1.61
N MET A 199 -10.99 -10.37 -0.93
CA MET A 199 -10.97 -8.92 -0.71
C MET A 199 -9.91 -8.28 -1.62
N CYS A 200 -10.19 -7.10 -2.14
CA CYS A 200 -9.24 -6.28 -2.86
C CYS A 200 -8.92 -5.03 -2.04
N LEU A 201 -7.66 -4.85 -1.68
CA LEU A 201 -7.15 -3.58 -1.18
C LEU A 201 -6.71 -2.78 -2.40
N ALA A 202 -7.57 -1.86 -2.83
CA ALA A 202 -7.40 -1.14 -4.08
C ALA A 202 -6.32 -0.05 -4.01
N SER A 203 -5.92 0.36 -2.79
CA SER A 203 -5.06 1.52 -2.57
C SER A 203 -5.61 2.75 -3.33
N ASP A 204 -4.76 3.55 -3.92
CA ASP A 204 -5.12 4.79 -4.61
C ASP A 204 -5.59 4.57 -6.07
N ALA A 205 -5.91 3.33 -6.45
CA ALA A 205 -6.68 3.10 -7.68
C ALA A 205 -8.09 3.72 -7.56
N THR A 206 -8.62 3.82 -6.33
CA THR A 206 -9.83 4.58 -6.01
C THR A 206 -9.86 4.92 -4.52
N HIS A 207 -10.04 6.19 -4.16
CA HIS A 207 -10.10 6.61 -2.76
C HIS A 207 -11.44 6.31 -2.09
N PHE A 208 -12.53 6.37 -2.85
CA PHE A 208 -13.89 6.20 -2.32
C PHE A 208 -14.73 5.32 -3.24
N TYR A 209 -15.67 4.58 -2.66
CA TYR A 209 -16.64 3.80 -3.44
C TYR A 209 -17.37 4.64 -4.48
N LYS A 210 -17.65 5.92 -4.17
CA LYS A 210 -18.29 6.85 -5.10
C LYS A 210 -17.48 7.05 -6.38
N ASN A 211 -16.15 7.15 -6.29
CA ASN A 211 -15.30 7.34 -7.47
C ASN A 211 -15.53 6.21 -8.49
N PHE A 212 -15.49 4.96 -8.04
CA PHE A 212 -15.59 3.83 -8.95
C PHE A 212 -17.05 3.47 -9.30
N LEU A 213 -18.03 3.73 -8.40
CA LEU A 213 -19.45 3.44 -8.67
C LEU A 213 -20.09 4.46 -9.60
N THR A 214 -19.63 5.71 -9.61
CA THR A 214 -20.25 6.81 -10.38
C THR A 214 -19.33 7.41 -11.45
N GLY A 215 -18.05 7.05 -11.48
CA GLY A 215 -17.07 7.62 -12.40
C GLY A 215 -16.74 9.10 -12.10
N LYS A 216 -16.94 9.55 -10.85
CA LYS A 216 -16.71 10.94 -10.41
C LYS A 216 -15.46 11.07 -9.54
#